data_3fe3ddc47df3a97e709c11b6bdf89194
#
_entry.id   3fe3ddc47df3a97e709c11b6bdf89194
#
_cell.length_a   1.000
_cell.length_b   1.000
_cell.length_c   1.000
_cell.angle_alpha   90.00
_cell.angle_beta   90.00
_cell.angle_gamma   90.00
#
_symmetry.space_group_name_H-M   'P 1'
#
loop_
_entity.id
_entity.type
_entity.pdbx_description
1 polymer ?
#
loop_
_entity_poly.entity_id
_entity_poly.type
_entity_poly.pdbx_seq_one_letter_code
_entity_poly.pdbx_strand_id
1 'polypeptide(L)'
;TKVWLPEGTWFDFFNGMIYEGGRSMDLYRTLEEIPVLAKAGAIIPMTEKISALDVESNPDELTVRVYAGADNTFILYEDDNTSMAYEKNDCAKTPMTLEWGARKFTIAPVEGNQSLVPESRTYCVEFGGSSAKEAKVFVNGVEADAEVKEKDGLLAIAVADVKPQDTVTICLPEDTEIAKNDVMTRAMDLLLHAEISYITKEQIANLLHKADGKVAILAAELQSMELSNDLRGALLEIITA
;
A
#
# COMPACT_ATOMS: atom_id res chain seq x y z
N THR A 1 -15.14 -4.07 13.44
CA THR A 1 -16.01 -3.11 12.70
C THR A 1 -16.53 -3.76 11.43
N LYS A 2 -17.85 -3.67 11.19
CA LYS A 2 -18.46 -4.17 9.95
C LYS A 2 -18.33 -3.14 8.85
N VAL A 3 -17.82 -3.58 7.69
CA VAL A 3 -17.61 -2.74 6.51
C VAL A 3 -18.24 -3.38 5.27
N TRP A 4 -18.63 -2.56 4.30
CA TRP A 4 -18.93 -2.97 2.95
C TRP A 4 -17.77 -2.57 2.04
N LEU A 5 -17.14 -3.56 1.38
CA LEU A 5 -16.11 -3.31 0.37
C LEU A 5 -16.75 -3.33 -1.02
N PRO A 6 -16.71 -2.23 -1.79
CA PRO A 6 -17.08 -2.25 -3.20
C PRO A 6 -16.26 -3.26 -4.00
N GLU A 7 -16.77 -3.63 -5.19
CA GLU A 7 -16.06 -4.55 -6.09
C GLU A 7 -14.62 -4.12 -6.40
N GLY A 8 -13.73 -5.10 -6.49
CA GLY A 8 -12.31 -4.96 -6.77
C GLY A 8 -11.43 -5.40 -5.60
N THR A 9 -10.12 -5.32 -5.80
CA THR A 9 -9.12 -5.70 -4.80
C THR A 9 -8.78 -4.50 -3.91
N TRP A 10 -8.67 -4.74 -2.62
CA TRP A 10 -8.39 -3.75 -1.58
C TRP A 10 -7.21 -4.17 -0.74
N PHE A 11 -6.43 -3.22 -0.29
CA PHE A 11 -5.24 -3.43 0.52
C PHE A 11 -5.37 -2.67 1.84
N ASP A 12 -5.11 -3.33 2.96
CA ASP A 12 -4.94 -2.60 4.22
C ASP A 12 -3.64 -1.80 4.16
N PHE A 13 -3.75 -0.51 4.43
CA PHE A 13 -2.64 0.43 4.30
C PHE A 13 -1.51 0.14 5.30
N PHE A 14 -1.86 -0.33 6.51
CA PHE A 14 -0.90 -0.52 7.59
C PHE A 14 -0.30 -1.92 7.63
N ASN A 15 -1.12 -2.94 7.48
CA ASN A 15 -0.67 -4.32 7.61
C ASN A 15 -0.53 -5.09 6.28
N GLY A 16 -0.90 -4.46 5.16
CA GLY A 16 -0.77 -5.02 3.82
C GLY A 16 -1.71 -6.22 3.53
N MET A 17 -2.73 -6.47 4.36
CA MET A 17 -3.73 -7.49 4.07
C MET A 17 -4.49 -7.16 2.80
N ILE A 18 -4.73 -8.18 1.98
CA ILE A 18 -5.41 -8.05 0.68
C ILE A 18 -6.81 -8.63 0.79
N TYR A 19 -7.81 -7.90 0.34
CA TYR A 19 -9.22 -8.30 0.40
C TYR A 19 -9.85 -8.23 -0.99
N GLU A 20 -10.68 -9.23 -1.30
CA GLU A 20 -11.60 -9.15 -2.44
C GLU A 20 -12.89 -8.47 -2.00
N GLY A 21 -13.26 -7.40 -2.73
CA GLY A 21 -14.48 -6.63 -2.49
C GLY A 21 -15.78 -7.31 -3.01
N GLY A 22 -16.83 -6.50 -3.18
CA GLY A 22 -18.17 -6.97 -3.53
C GLY A 22 -18.89 -7.65 -2.37
N ARG A 23 -18.45 -7.44 -1.13
CA ARG A 23 -18.99 -8.10 0.06
C ARG A 23 -18.94 -7.26 1.33
N SER A 24 -19.79 -7.60 2.30
CA SER A 24 -19.64 -7.14 3.69
C SER A 24 -18.75 -8.08 4.46
N MET A 25 -17.88 -7.52 5.29
CA MET A 25 -17.02 -8.28 6.19
C MET A 25 -16.79 -7.52 7.49
N ASP A 26 -16.32 -8.22 8.52
CA ASP A 26 -15.91 -7.62 9.77
C ASP A 26 -14.37 -7.50 9.78
N LEU A 27 -13.86 -6.28 10.06
CA LEU A 27 -12.44 -6.01 10.22
C LEU A 27 -12.11 -5.92 11.71
N TYR A 28 -11.08 -6.65 12.12
CA TYR A 28 -10.57 -6.70 13.48
C TYR A 28 -9.23 -5.97 13.55
N ARG A 29 -9.13 -4.99 14.44
CA ARG A 29 -7.92 -4.20 14.70
C ARG A 29 -7.70 -4.06 16.19
N THR A 30 -6.47 -3.87 16.59
CA THR A 30 -6.13 -3.51 17.96
C THR A 30 -6.63 -2.11 18.27
N LEU A 31 -6.53 -1.70 19.56
CA LEU A 31 -6.94 -0.34 19.97
C LEU A 31 -6.02 0.76 19.39
N GLU A 32 -4.85 0.39 18.91
CA GLU A 32 -3.85 1.29 18.36
C GLU A 32 -3.98 1.43 16.83
N GLU A 33 -4.87 0.66 16.20
CA GLU A 33 -5.02 0.59 14.76
C GLU A 33 -6.42 1.00 14.31
N ILE A 34 -6.48 1.68 13.16
CA ILE A 34 -7.74 1.93 12.44
C ILE A 34 -7.66 1.23 11.08
N PRO A 35 -8.75 0.65 10.56
CA PRO A 35 -8.76 0.10 9.22
C PRO A 35 -8.71 1.24 8.18
N VAL A 36 -7.64 1.29 7.41
CA VAL A 36 -7.49 2.18 6.25
C VAL A 36 -7.24 1.32 5.03
N LEU A 37 -8.13 1.41 4.05
CA LEU A 37 -8.12 0.54 2.87
C LEU A 37 -7.84 1.34 1.61
N ALA A 38 -6.83 0.92 0.86
CA ALA A 38 -6.50 1.44 -0.45
C ALA A 38 -7.04 0.50 -1.54
N LYS A 39 -7.66 1.05 -2.57
CA LYS A 39 -8.13 0.27 -3.71
C LYS A 39 -6.96 -0.05 -4.65
N ALA A 40 -7.05 -1.16 -5.37
CA ALA A 40 -6.12 -1.48 -6.46
C ALA A 40 -5.95 -0.29 -7.41
N GLY A 41 -4.71 0.02 -7.77
CA GLY A 41 -4.34 1.19 -8.56
C GLY A 41 -4.20 2.49 -7.76
N ALA A 42 -4.43 2.50 -6.44
CA ALA A 42 -4.28 3.74 -5.66
C ALA A 42 -2.85 4.25 -5.70
N ILE A 43 -2.70 5.57 -5.87
CA ILE A 43 -1.44 6.30 -5.82
C ILE A 43 -1.56 7.32 -4.70
N ILE A 44 -0.77 7.16 -3.64
CA ILE A 44 -0.91 7.91 -2.39
C ILE A 44 0.40 8.62 -2.07
N PRO A 45 0.53 9.91 -2.40
CA PRO A 45 1.67 10.72 -1.97
C PRO A 45 1.62 10.98 -0.46
N MET A 46 2.77 10.88 0.19
CA MET A 46 2.94 11.07 1.63
C MET A 46 4.25 11.81 1.90
N THR A 47 4.32 12.49 3.03
CA THR A 47 5.57 13.01 3.57
C THR A 47 5.74 12.56 5.01
N GLU A 48 6.94 12.13 5.36
CA GLU A 48 7.29 11.75 6.74
C GLU A 48 7.79 12.95 7.55
N LYS A 49 8.24 13.99 6.86
CA LYS A 49 8.80 15.21 7.50
C LYS A 49 7.71 16.27 7.62
N ILE A 50 6.93 16.20 8.69
CA ILE A 50 6.04 17.29 9.11
C ILE A 50 6.71 17.96 10.30
N SER A 51 7.49 19.02 10.07
CA SER A 51 7.82 19.94 11.13
C SER A 51 6.77 21.06 11.16
N ALA A 52 6.38 21.50 12.34
CA ALA A 52 5.46 22.62 12.49
C ALA A 52 6.03 23.95 11.92
N LEU A 53 7.30 23.95 11.53
CA LEU A 53 8.03 25.09 10.95
C LEU A 53 8.10 25.04 9.42
N ASP A 54 7.80 23.88 8.79
CA ASP A 54 7.95 23.64 7.33
C ASP A 54 6.61 23.56 6.60
N VAL A 55 5.53 24.05 7.22
CA VAL A 55 4.16 24.01 6.63
C VAL A 55 4.05 24.92 5.39
N GLU A 56 4.98 25.84 5.22
CA GLU A 56 4.97 26.84 4.13
C GLU A 56 5.67 26.37 2.85
N SER A 57 6.42 25.26 2.88
CA SER A 57 7.17 24.76 1.72
C SER A 57 6.69 23.37 1.29
N ASN A 58 6.64 23.16 -0.03
CA ASN A 58 6.41 21.83 -0.57
C ASN A 58 7.62 20.93 -0.31
N PRO A 59 7.40 19.63 0.03
CA PRO A 59 8.47 18.76 0.51
C PRO A 59 9.52 18.45 -0.56
N ASP A 60 10.80 18.43 -0.16
CA ASP A 60 11.94 17.99 -0.97
C ASP A 60 12.09 16.46 -1.02
N GLU A 61 11.42 15.75 -0.13
CA GLU A 61 11.34 14.29 -0.09
C GLU A 61 9.88 13.84 -0.02
N LEU A 62 9.47 13.01 -0.98
CA LEU A 62 8.09 12.55 -1.11
C LEU A 62 8.04 11.03 -1.25
N THR A 63 7.31 10.38 -0.35
CA THR A 63 6.97 8.97 -0.49
C THR A 63 5.70 8.83 -1.30
N VAL A 64 5.71 7.97 -2.33
CA VAL A 64 4.54 7.68 -3.15
C VAL A 64 4.23 6.20 -3.04
N ARG A 65 3.16 5.84 -2.30
CA ARG A 65 2.72 4.46 -2.21
C ARG A 65 1.77 4.13 -3.36
N VAL A 66 2.12 3.10 -4.13
CA VAL A 66 1.41 2.67 -5.33
C VAL A 66 0.90 1.25 -5.13
N TYR A 67 -0.40 1.03 -5.27
CA TYR A 67 -1.00 -0.29 -5.08
C TYR A 67 -1.22 -1.02 -6.39
N ALA A 68 -0.81 -2.29 -6.41
CA ALA A 68 -0.95 -3.19 -7.55
C ALA A 68 -2.42 -3.40 -7.98
N GLY A 69 -2.63 -3.89 -9.21
CA GLY A 69 -3.88 -4.53 -9.62
C GLY A 69 -4.77 -3.76 -10.57
N ALA A 70 -4.59 -2.43 -10.74
CA ALA A 70 -5.37 -1.65 -11.70
C ALA A 70 -4.60 -0.44 -12.22
N ASP A 71 -4.94 0.01 -13.42
CA ASP A 71 -4.46 1.25 -13.98
C ASP A 71 -5.08 2.45 -13.27
N ASN A 72 -4.30 3.49 -13.06
CA ASN A 72 -4.79 4.74 -12.48
C ASN A 72 -3.88 5.92 -12.80
N THR A 73 -4.43 7.11 -12.68
CA THR A 73 -3.66 8.37 -12.73
C THR A 73 -4.06 9.24 -11.56
N PHE A 74 -3.07 9.79 -10.87
CA PHE A 74 -3.22 10.76 -9.80
C PHE A 74 -2.45 12.04 -10.17
N ILE A 75 -3.01 13.19 -9.86
CA ILE A 75 -2.34 14.49 -10.07
C ILE A 75 -2.02 15.08 -8.70
N LEU A 76 -0.75 15.10 -8.35
CA LEU A 76 -0.31 15.82 -7.15
C LEU A 76 -0.42 17.31 -7.41
N TYR A 77 -1.23 17.98 -6.60
CA TYR A 77 -1.43 19.42 -6.63
C TYR A 77 -0.60 20.07 -5.53
N GLU A 78 0.11 21.15 -5.88
CA GLU A 78 0.94 21.92 -4.95
C GLU A 78 0.79 23.42 -5.28
N ASP A 79 0.73 24.25 -4.25
CA ASP A 79 0.73 25.70 -4.37
C ASP A 79 1.66 26.33 -3.30
N ASP A 80 1.55 27.64 -3.05
CA ASP A 80 2.39 28.32 -2.07
C ASP A 80 1.92 28.14 -0.61
N ASN A 81 0.84 27.40 -0.37
CA ASN A 81 0.22 27.10 0.94
C ASN A 81 -0.14 28.33 1.79
N THR A 82 0.00 29.55 1.27
CA THR A 82 -0.13 30.79 2.05
C THR A 82 -1.06 31.83 1.42
N SER A 83 -1.10 31.92 0.11
CA SER A 83 -1.89 32.92 -0.60
C SER A 83 -3.09 32.30 -1.34
N MET A 84 -3.91 33.16 -1.95
CA MET A 84 -5.01 32.74 -2.83
C MET A 84 -4.62 32.80 -4.31
N ALA A 85 -3.34 32.69 -4.63
CA ALA A 85 -2.83 32.72 -6.01
C ALA A 85 -3.38 31.57 -6.86
N TYR A 86 -3.73 30.46 -6.22
CA TYR A 86 -4.36 29.29 -6.85
C TYR A 86 -5.69 29.64 -7.58
N GLU A 87 -6.41 30.67 -7.16
CA GLU A 87 -7.62 31.15 -7.86
C GLU A 87 -7.30 31.67 -9.28
N LYS A 88 -6.04 32.02 -9.52
CA LYS A 88 -5.50 32.43 -10.83
C LYS A 88 -4.72 31.33 -11.53
N ASN A 89 -4.90 30.08 -11.08
CA ASN A 89 -4.13 28.90 -11.53
C ASN A 89 -2.61 29.00 -11.27
N ASP A 90 -2.18 29.76 -10.27
CA ASP A 90 -0.79 29.75 -9.83
C ASP A 90 -0.58 28.52 -8.91
N CYS A 91 -0.34 27.39 -9.55
CA CYS A 91 -0.15 26.09 -8.94
C CYS A 91 0.78 25.20 -9.76
N ALA A 92 1.32 24.19 -9.14
CA ALA A 92 2.09 23.13 -9.76
C ALA A 92 1.27 21.82 -9.73
N LYS A 93 1.35 21.03 -10.80
CA LYS A 93 0.67 19.75 -10.93
C LYS A 93 1.64 18.71 -11.42
N THR A 94 1.80 17.62 -10.67
CA THR A 94 2.66 16.50 -11.06
C THR A 94 1.79 15.28 -11.37
N PRO A 95 1.58 14.93 -12.65
CA PRO A 95 0.84 13.72 -13.00
C PRO A 95 1.65 12.46 -12.67
N MET A 96 0.99 11.50 -12.02
CA MET A 96 1.54 10.19 -11.68
C MET A 96 0.63 9.11 -12.25
N THR A 97 1.16 8.19 -13.05
CA THR A 97 0.35 7.19 -13.75
C THR A 97 0.89 5.78 -13.50
N LEU A 98 0.01 4.90 -13.08
CA LEU A 98 0.24 3.47 -13.03
C LEU A 98 -0.45 2.80 -14.22
N GLU A 99 0.32 2.15 -15.07
CA GLU A 99 -0.12 1.26 -16.13
C GLU A 99 0.17 -0.18 -15.67
N TRP A 100 -0.74 -0.74 -14.88
CA TRP A 100 -0.53 -2.04 -14.25
C TRP A 100 -0.35 -3.16 -15.28
N GLY A 101 -1.11 -3.13 -16.38
CA GLY A 101 -0.95 -4.08 -17.47
C GLY A 101 0.46 -4.07 -18.09
N ALA A 102 1.11 -2.91 -18.12
CA ALA A 102 2.49 -2.74 -18.60
C ALA A 102 3.54 -2.84 -17.49
N ARG A 103 3.14 -3.07 -16.24
CA ARG A 103 4.04 -3.09 -15.06
C ARG A 103 4.87 -1.82 -14.94
N LYS A 104 4.29 -0.67 -15.26
CA LYS A 104 4.98 0.61 -15.38
C LYS A 104 4.31 1.68 -14.51
N PHE A 105 5.12 2.39 -13.75
CA PHE A 105 4.72 3.59 -13.03
C PHE A 105 5.52 4.78 -13.54
N THR A 106 4.85 5.89 -13.80
CA THR A 106 5.48 7.10 -14.35
C THR A 106 5.14 8.31 -13.50
N ILE A 107 6.15 9.09 -13.12
CA ILE A 107 6.01 10.45 -12.60
C ILE A 107 6.38 11.37 -13.77
N ALA A 108 5.41 12.14 -14.24
CA ALA A 108 5.59 13.06 -15.36
C ALA A 108 6.20 14.40 -14.89
N PRO A 109 6.72 15.22 -15.82
CA PRO A 109 7.17 16.57 -15.51
C PRO A 109 6.07 17.40 -14.83
N VAL A 110 6.50 18.30 -13.97
CA VAL A 110 5.62 19.27 -13.30
C VAL A 110 5.03 20.22 -14.30
N GLU A 111 3.72 20.31 -14.35
CA GLU A 111 2.96 21.28 -15.13
C GLU A 111 2.64 22.53 -14.30
N GLY A 112 2.54 23.71 -14.94
CA GLY A 112 2.22 24.97 -14.29
C GLY A 112 3.44 25.69 -13.72
N ASN A 113 3.31 26.28 -12.53
CA ASN A 113 4.38 27.08 -11.92
C ASN A 113 5.41 26.22 -11.19
N GLN A 114 6.48 25.86 -11.88
CA GLN A 114 7.56 25.02 -11.31
C GLN A 114 8.34 25.67 -10.17
N SER A 115 8.22 26.99 -9.97
CA SER A 115 8.89 27.67 -8.83
C SER A 115 8.24 27.38 -7.48
N LEU A 116 7.06 26.77 -7.49
CA LEU A 116 6.33 26.34 -6.28
C LEU A 116 6.82 25.00 -5.71
N VAL A 117 7.60 24.25 -6.49
CA VAL A 117 8.15 22.97 -6.06
C VAL A 117 9.67 23.07 -5.87
N PRO A 118 10.31 22.17 -5.10
CA PRO A 118 11.77 22.18 -4.93
C PRO A 118 12.52 22.08 -6.27
N GLU A 119 13.72 22.68 -6.33
CA GLU A 119 14.61 22.61 -7.52
C GLU A 119 14.98 21.16 -7.87
N SER A 120 15.08 20.30 -6.85
CA SER A 120 15.17 18.84 -7.00
C SER A 120 14.45 18.17 -5.85
N ARG A 121 13.90 16.99 -6.10
CA ARG A 121 13.14 16.19 -5.16
C ARG A 121 13.63 14.74 -5.14
N THR A 122 13.63 14.13 -3.97
CA THR A 122 13.78 12.68 -3.84
C THR A 122 12.39 12.04 -3.79
N TYR A 123 12.12 11.11 -4.70
CA TYR A 123 10.93 10.27 -4.65
C TYR A 123 11.27 8.90 -4.07
N CYS A 124 10.57 8.48 -3.03
CA CYS A 124 10.57 7.12 -2.53
C CYS A 124 9.27 6.44 -2.99
N VAL A 125 9.33 5.61 -4.02
CA VAL A 125 8.15 4.91 -4.55
C VAL A 125 8.05 3.54 -3.89
N GLU A 126 6.92 3.29 -3.18
CA GLU A 126 6.65 2.05 -2.48
C GLU A 126 5.54 1.27 -3.19
N PHE A 127 5.82 0.05 -3.69
CA PHE A 127 4.79 -0.80 -4.30
C PHE A 127 4.15 -1.70 -3.26
N GLY A 128 2.86 -1.42 -2.96
CA GLY A 128 2.02 -2.22 -2.06
C GLY A 128 1.24 -3.31 -2.81
N GLY A 129 1.13 -4.49 -2.19
CA GLY A 129 0.38 -5.61 -2.75
C GLY A 129 0.97 -6.18 -4.04
N SER A 130 2.25 -5.97 -4.31
CA SER A 130 2.98 -6.44 -5.48
C SER A 130 3.89 -7.60 -5.12
N SER A 131 4.01 -8.59 -6.02
CA SER A 131 4.98 -9.70 -5.89
C SER A 131 6.40 -9.32 -6.33
N ALA A 132 6.60 -8.13 -6.89
CA ALA A 132 7.89 -7.67 -7.39
C ALA A 132 8.92 -7.56 -6.26
N LYS A 133 10.16 -7.98 -6.55
CA LYS A 133 11.33 -7.88 -5.66
C LYS A 133 12.43 -6.99 -6.21
N GLU A 134 12.29 -6.57 -7.46
CA GLU A 134 13.22 -5.71 -8.18
C GLU A 134 12.47 -4.77 -9.11
N ALA A 135 13.14 -3.74 -9.58
CA ALA A 135 12.62 -2.80 -10.56
C ALA A 135 13.76 -2.17 -11.36
N LYS A 136 13.46 -1.68 -12.55
CA LYS A 136 14.34 -0.81 -13.33
C LYS A 136 13.80 0.60 -13.30
N VAL A 137 14.70 1.55 -13.15
CA VAL A 137 14.37 2.98 -13.08
C VAL A 137 14.99 3.71 -14.26
N PHE A 138 14.22 4.59 -14.86
CA PHE A 138 14.66 5.47 -15.94
C PHE A 138 14.34 6.91 -15.60
N VAL A 139 15.29 7.80 -15.80
CA VAL A 139 15.09 9.26 -15.74
C VAL A 139 15.29 9.80 -17.15
N ASN A 140 14.29 10.46 -17.70
CA ASN A 140 14.28 10.95 -19.09
C ASN A 140 14.61 9.87 -20.13
N GLY A 141 14.19 8.62 -19.88
CA GLY A 141 14.43 7.48 -20.77
C GLY A 141 15.83 6.86 -20.65
N VAL A 142 16.69 7.37 -19.77
CA VAL A 142 18.01 6.81 -19.49
C VAL A 142 17.94 6.01 -18.20
N GLU A 143 18.46 4.77 -18.21
CA GLU A 143 18.50 3.94 -17.00
C GLU A 143 19.33 4.64 -15.93
N ALA A 144 18.76 4.75 -14.73
CA ALA A 144 19.33 5.47 -13.60
C ALA A 144 19.59 4.51 -12.44
N ASP A 145 20.67 4.76 -11.70
CA ASP A 145 20.91 4.09 -10.43
C ASP A 145 19.87 4.54 -9.41
N ALA A 146 19.19 3.58 -8.80
CA ALA A 146 18.23 3.82 -7.74
C ALA A 146 18.43 2.81 -6.61
N GLU A 147 18.22 3.24 -5.38
CA GLU A 147 18.22 2.33 -4.24
C GLU A 147 16.92 1.53 -4.24
N VAL A 148 17.03 0.22 -4.47
CA VAL A 148 15.89 -0.71 -4.45
C VAL A 148 16.04 -1.62 -3.23
N LYS A 149 15.03 -1.64 -2.36
CA LYS A 149 15.03 -2.44 -1.12
C LYS A 149 13.64 -2.92 -0.75
N GLU A 150 13.58 -3.97 0.05
CA GLU A 150 12.36 -4.35 0.75
C GLU A 150 12.29 -3.59 2.07
N LYS A 151 11.15 -2.91 2.32
CA LYS A 151 10.83 -2.19 3.54
C LYS A 151 9.41 -2.54 3.96
N ASP A 152 9.24 -3.14 5.14
CA ASP A 152 7.92 -3.49 5.70
C ASP A 152 7.02 -4.29 4.74
N GLY A 153 7.62 -5.20 3.96
CA GLY A 153 6.92 -6.01 2.97
C GLY A 153 6.57 -5.28 1.67
N LEU A 154 7.06 -4.04 1.48
CA LEU A 154 6.90 -3.24 0.28
C LEU A 154 8.21 -3.20 -0.51
N LEU A 155 8.12 -3.17 -1.83
CA LEU A 155 9.27 -2.85 -2.68
C LEU A 155 9.43 -1.32 -2.70
N ALA A 156 10.45 -0.80 -2.03
CA ALA A 156 10.77 0.62 -1.95
C ALA A 156 11.91 0.98 -2.90
N ILE A 157 11.73 2.04 -3.67
CA ILE A 157 12.64 2.52 -4.71
C ILE A 157 12.87 4.00 -4.50
N ALA A 158 14.11 4.39 -4.15
CA ALA A 158 14.48 5.78 -3.96
C ALA A 158 15.17 6.33 -5.21
N VAL A 159 14.63 7.43 -5.75
CA VAL A 159 15.16 8.15 -6.91
C VAL A 159 15.46 9.58 -6.46
N ALA A 160 16.74 9.90 -6.33
CA ALA A 160 17.20 11.21 -5.87
C ALA A 160 17.40 12.20 -7.03
N ASP A 161 17.50 13.46 -6.70
CA ASP A 161 17.87 14.58 -7.60
C ASP A 161 16.95 14.74 -8.83
N VAL A 162 15.66 14.35 -8.70
CA VAL A 162 14.66 14.52 -9.76
C VAL A 162 14.24 15.98 -9.86
N LYS A 163 14.46 16.59 -11.01
CA LYS A 163 14.09 17.99 -11.27
C LYS A 163 12.63 18.10 -11.74
N PRO A 164 11.99 19.27 -11.60
CA PRO A 164 10.58 19.44 -12.02
C PRO A 164 10.28 19.09 -13.47
N GLN A 165 11.26 19.22 -14.36
CA GLN A 165 11.12 18.89 -15.78
C GLN A 165 11.43 17.43 -16.13
N ASP A 166 11.88 16.62 -15.18
CA ASP A 166 12.26 15.23 -15.44
C ASP A 166 11.04 14.31 -15.46
N THR A 167 11.15 13.26 -16.24
CA THR A 167 10.23 12.12 -16.23
C THR A 167 10.92 10.95 -15.53
N VAL A 168 10.31 10.42 -14.48
CA VAL A 168 10.74 9.18 -13.82
C VAL A 168 9.84 8.05 -14.28
N THR A 169 10.43 6.96 -14.76
CA THR A 169 9.70 5.74 -15.12
C THR A 169 10.27 4.55 -14.35
N ILE A 170 9.40 3.83 -13.65
CA ILE A 170 9.74 2.61 -12.92
C ILE A 170 9.06 1.45 -13.60
N CYS A 171 9.83 0.44 -13.99
CA CYS A 171 9.36 -0.78 -14.63
C CYS A 171 9.59 -1.97 -13.69
N LEU A 172 8.51 -2.63 -13.33
CA LEU A 172 8.55 -3.92 -12.61
C LEU A 172 8.74 -5.07 -13.62
N PRO A 173 9.19 -6.26 -13.17
CA PRO A 173 9.24 -7.46 -14.00
C PRO A 173 7.87 -7.79 -14.63
N GLU A 174 7.86 -8.33 -15.85
CA GLU A 174 6.63 -8.64 -16.59
C GLU A 174 5.75 -9.69 -15.89
N ASP A 175 6.36 -10.58 -15.13
CA ASP A 175 5.71 -11.64 -14.34
C ASP A 175 5.22 -11.17 -12.98
N THR A 176 5.31 -9.87 -12.69
CA THR A 176 4.79 -9.29 -11.44
C THR A 176 3.27 -9.48 -11.35
N GLU A 177 2.81 -10.05 -10.26
CA GLU A 177 1.40 -10.27 -9.95
C GLU A 177 0.99 -9.48 -8.68
N ILE A 178 -0.30 -9.46 -8.38
CA ILE A 178 -0.77 -9.08 -7.06
C ILE A 178 -0.26 -10.12 -6.06
N ALA A 179 0.31 -9.67 -4.95
CA ALA A 179 0.80 -10.54 -3.89
C ALA A 179 -0.35 -11.37 -3.29
N LYS A 180 -0.01 -12.43 -2.60
CA LYS A 180 -0.99 -13.26 -1.87
C LYS A 180 -0.83 -13.07 -0.37
N ASN A 181 -1.94 -13.12 0.36
CA ASN A 181 -1.89 -13.12 1.81
C ASN A 181 -1.11 -14.34 2.34
N ASP A 182 -0.15 -14.11 3.22
CA ASP A 182 0.45 -15.16 4.02
C ASP A 182 -0.46 -15.47 5.22
N VAL A 183 -1.48 -16.24 4.96
CA VAL A 183 -2.50 -16.61 5.95
C VAL A 183 -1.88 -17.33 7.14
N MET A 184 -0.89 -18.21 6.89
CA MET A 184 -0.26 -19.00 7.95
C MET A 184 0.51 -18.10 8.92
N THR A 185 1.44 -17.29 8.42
CA THR A 185 2.25 -16.39 9.26
C THR A 185 1.36 -15.43 10.04
N ARG A 186 0.35 -14.83 9.40
CA ARG A 186 -0.58 -13.89 10.06
C ARG A 186 -1.41 -14.55 11.14
N ALA A 187 -1.95 -15.75 10.90
CA ALA A 187 -2.73 -16.48 11.89
C ALA A 187 -1.86 -16.94 13.06
N MET A 188 -0.62 -17.38 12.79
CA MET A 188 0.33 -17.76 13.84
C MET A 188 0.75 -16.57 14.71
N ASP A 189 0.96 -15.41 14.10
CA ASP A 189 1.27 -14.18 14.84
C ASP A 189 0.10 -13.75 15.75
N LEU A 190 -1.13 -13.77 15.25
CA LEU A 190 -2.31 -13.54 16.05
C LEU A 190 -2.42 -14.52 17.22
N LEU A 191 -2.20 -15.82 16.97
CA LEU A 191 -2.25 -16.85 18.00
C LEU A 191 -1.14 -16.67 19.05
N LEU A 192 0.03 -16.20 18.67
CA LEU A 192 1.13 -15.94 19.62
C LEU A 192 0.70 -14.95 20.70
N HIS A 193 -0.02 -13.90 20.31
CA HIS A 193 -0.47 -12.85 21.22
C HIS A 193 -1.82 -13.13 21.89
N ALA A 194 -2.59 -14.14 21.42
CA ALA A 194 -3.90 -14.46 21.98
C ALA A 194 -3.80 -15.03 23.40
N GLU A 195 -4.68 -14.57 24.29
CA GLU A 195 -4.80 -15.05 25.68
C GLU A 195 -5.66 -16.31 25.76
N ILE A 196 -5.19 -17.42 25.21
CA ILE A 196 -5.85 -18.73 25.22
C ILE A 196 -4.85 -19.84 25.63
N SER A 197 -5.36 -21.03 25.98
CA SER A 197 -4.51 -22.15 26.38
C SER A 197 -3.56 -22.55 25.24
N TYR A 198 -2.36 -23.03 25.62
CA TYR A 198 -1.40 -23.55 24.63
C TYR A 198 -1.99 -24.68 23.79
N ILE A 199 -2.77 -25.56 24.42
CA ILE A 199 -3.43 -26.69 23.73
C ILE A 199 -4.37 -26.16 22.63
N THR A 200 -5.13 -25.11 22.90
CA THR A 200 -6.02 -24.49 21.92
C THR A 200 -5.23 -23.84 20.78
N LYS A 201 -4.12 -23.16 21.08
CA LYS A 201 -3.20 -22.61 20.05
C LYS A 201 -2.69 -23.72 19.12
N GLU A 202 -2.23 -24.83 19.69
CA GLU A 202 -1.73 -25.97 18.93
C GLU A 202 -2.82 -26.62 18.08
N GLN A 203 -4.05 -26.75 18.59
CA GLN A 203 -5.17 -27.27 17.83
C GLN A 203 -5.48 -26.40 16.60
N ILE A 204 -5.50 -25.06 16.75
CA ILE A 204 -5.75 -24.13 15.64
C ILE A 204 -4.58 -24.17 14.63
N ALA A 205 -3.34 -24.18 15.08
CA ALA A 205 -2.17 -24.29 14.22
C ALA A 205 -2.20 -25.60 13.40
N ASN A 206 -2.51 -26.72 14.02
CA ASN A 206 -2.66 -28.01 13.34
C ASN A 206 -3.81 -28.01 12.34
N LEU A 207 -4.91 -27.32 12.64
CA LEU A 207 -6.04 -27.14 11.74
C LEU A 207 -5.65 -26.33 10.48
N LEU A 208 -4.94 -25.20 10.69
CA LEU A 208 -4.41 -24.37 9.60
C LEU A 208 -3.50 -25.19 8.66
N HIS A 209 -2.58 -25.97 9.22
CA HIS A 209 -1.68 -26.83 8.43
C HIS A 209 -2.43 -27.93 7.65
N LYS A 210 -3.44 -28.55 8.25
CA LYS A 210 -4.19 -29.67 7.62
C LYS A 210 -5.17 -29.21 6.55
N ALA A 211 -5.68 -27.99 6.67
CA ALA A 211 -6.72 -27.51 5.78
C ALA A 211 -6.18 -27.18 4.38
N ASP A 212 -4.89 -26.98 4.22
CA ASP A 212 -4.21 -26.75 2.94
C ASP A 212 -5.00 -25.77 2.03
N GLY A 213 -5.36 -24.61 2.57
CA GLY A 213 -6.10 -23.56 1.87
C GLY A 213 -7.61 -23.82 1.69
N LYS A 214 -8.18 -24.87 2.27
CA LYS A 214 -9.64 -25.13 2.23
C LYS A 214 -10.39 -24.25 3.22
N VAL A 215 -10.58 -22.98 2.85
CA VAL A 215 -11.18 -21.92 3.68
C VAL A 215 -12.51 -22.34 4.32
N ALA A 216 -13.41 -22.97 3.58
CA ALA A 216 -14.72 -23.37 4.10
C ALA A 216 -14.63 -24.40 5.25
N ILE A 217 -13.69 -25.34 5.17
CA ILE A 217 -13.45 -26.34 6.24
C ILE A 217 -12.85 -25.63 7.46
N LEU A 218 -11.84 -24.80 7.26
CA LEU A 218 -11.25 -23.99 8.33
C LEU A 218 -12.30 -23.15 9.08
N ALA A 219 -13.15 -22.46 8.34
CA ALA A 219 -14.19 -21.62 8.91
C ALA A 219 -15.18 -22.41 9.74
N ALA A 220 -15.61 -23.60 9.26
CA ALA A 220 -16.55 -24.47 9.97
C ALA A 220 -15.93 -25.03 11.27
N GLU A 221 -14.69 -25.49 11.22
CA GLU A 221 -13.97 -26.00 12.42
C GLU A 221 -13.74 -24.89 13.46
N LEU A 222 -13.32 -23.70 13.03
CA LEU A 222 -13.14 -22.56 13.94
C LEU A 222 -14.45 -22.13 14.62
N GLN A 223 -15.59 -22.27 13.91
CA GLN A 223 -16.91 -22.01 14.48
C GLN A 223 -17.30 -23.02 15.57
N SER A 224 -16.83 -24.26 15.46
CA SER A 224 -17.11 -25.32 16.45
C SER A 224 -16.27 -25.26 17.71
N MET A 225 -15.16 -24.49 17.69
CA MET A 225 -14.24 -24.35 18.84
C MET A 225 -14.77 -23.36 19.87
N GLU A 226 -14.43 -23.58 21.15
CA GLU A 226 -14.68 -22.62 22.23
C GLU A 226 -13.65 -21.48 22.17
N LEU A 227 -13.93 -20.46 21.35
CA LEU A 227 -13.11 -19.24 21.20
C LEU A 227 -13.97 -18.00 21.51
N SER A 228 -13.34 -16.92 21.95
CA SER A 228 -14.01 -15.63 22.02
C SER A 228 -14.49 -15.20 20.63
N ASN A 229 -15.55 -14.41 20.56
CA ASN A 229 -16.06 -13.92 19.27
C ASN A 229 -15.02 -13.08 18.53
N ASP A 230 -14.22 -12.31 19.25
CA ASP A 230 -13.20 -11.43 18.66
C ASP A 230 -12.05 -12.24 18.06
N LEU A 231 -11.51 -13.23 18.80
CA LEU A 231 -10.45 -14.07 18.27
C LEU A 231 -10.92 -14.92 17.09
N ARG A 232 -12.11 -15.50 17.19
CA ARG A 232 -12.71 -16.26 16.09
C ARG A 232 -12.89 -15.36 14.87
N GLY A 233 -13.42 -14.15 15.06
CA GLY A 233 -13.64 -13.19 13.99
C GLY A 233 -12.35 -12.74 13.32
N ALA A 234 -11.30 -12.45 14.09
CA ALA A 234 -9.99 -12.08 13.57
C ALA A 234 -9.34 -13.24 12.76
N LEU A 235 -9.45 -14.48 13.24
CA LEU A 235 -9.00 -15.65 12.47
C LEU A 235 -9.79 -15.81 11.18
N LEU A 236 -11.13 -15.63 11.22
CA LEU A 236 -11.98 -15.69 10.02
C LEU A 236 -11.64 -14.59 9.03
N GLU A 237 -11.36 -13.36 9.48
CA GLU A 237 -10.87 -12.30 8.61
C GLU A 237 -9.61 -12.73 7.85
N ILE A 238 -8.60 -13.23 8.57
CA ILE A 238 -7.32 -13.64 7.98
C ILE A 238 -7.49 -14.76 6.94
N ILE A 239 -8.32 -15.75 7.21
CA ILE A 239 -8.47 -16.92 6.31
C ILE A 239 -9.41 -16.68 5.15
N THR A 240 -10.26 -15.64 5.19
CA THR A 240 -11.23 -15.30 4.14
C THR A 240 -10.89 -14.05 3.35
N ALA A 241 -9.80 -13.39 3.69
CA ALA A 241 -9.33 -12.16 3.06
C ALA A 241 -8.90 -12.38 1.60
#